data_b6cfc5c0fe1de1e6efcff4abead5eb18
#
_entry.id   b6cfc5c0fe1de1e6efcff4abead5eb18
#
_cell.length_a   1.000
_cell.length_b   1.000
_cell.length_c   1.000
_cell.angle_alpha   90.00
_cell.angle_beta   90.00
_cell.angle_gamma   90.00
#
_symmetry.space_group_name_H-M   'P 1'
#
loop_
_entity.id
_entity.type
_entity.pdbx_description
1 polymer ?
#
loop_
_entity_poly.entity_id
_entity_poly.type
_entity_poly.pdbx_seq_one_letter_code
_entity_poly.pdbx_strand_id
1 'polypeptide(L)'
;IFDVERLGEGYWVRTDAWTAAQAKLRALCCPSENEARPARTLITIHLFYDSAAAEVIEAGGRYADESAEVLGRTHYLGVAGGMGKTGNAYWDTWAGVFTNRSQNGFKDVRDGSSNTLLFGENVGGDSGHGDGQHFVFSWAGCGMAATGWGIGEGWWQWTARHPGIVQFCLVDGSVRAVAETIDRGVFQAASGMSDGQIAPLD
;
A
#
# COMPACT_ATOMS: atom_id res chain seq x y z
N ILE A 1 -13.46 -2.67 -7.52
CA ILE A 1 -12.34 -3.59 -7.28
C ILE A 1 -12.11 -4.33 -8.57
N PHE A 2 -11.00 -4.07 -9.22
CA PHE A 2 -10.65 -4.70 -10.48
C PHE A 2 -10.09 -6.10 -10.20
N ASP A 3 -10.70 -7.12 -10.78
CA ASP A 3 -10.20 -8.49 -10.70
C ASP A 3 -9.09 -8.67 -11.74
N VAL A 4 -7.84 -8.53 -11.30
CA VAL A 4 -6.67 -8.57 -12.18
C VAL A 4 -6.53 -9.93 -12.89
N GLU A 5 -6.99 -11.02 -12.28
CA GLU A 5 -6.97 -12.33 -12.92
C GLU A 5 -8.02 -12.51 -14.03
N ARG A 6 -9.09 -11.70 -13.98
CA ARG A 6 -10.07 -11.60 -15.07
C ARG A 6 -9.66 -10.60 -16.16
N LEU A 7 -8.59 -9.86 -15.96
CA LEU A 7 -8.02 -8.94 -16.93
C LEU A 7 -7.14 -9.66 -18.00
N GLY A 8 -7.30 -10.96 -18.17
CA GLY A 8 -6.85 -11.64 -19.38
C GLY A 8 -7.36 -10.84 -20.57
N GLU A 9 -6.48 -10.31 -21.37
CA GLU A 9 -6.71 -9.53 -22.58
C GLU A 9 -7.70 -8.35 -22.37
N GLY A 10 -7.22 -7.24 -21.78
CA GLY A 10 -7.88 -6.02 -22.13
C GLY A 10 -8.71 -5.27 -21.11
N TYR A 11 -8.22 -5.06 -19.91
CA TYR A 11 -8.62 -3.88 -19.15
C TYR A 11 -8.50 -2.58 -19.99
N TRP A 12 -7.50 -2.48 -20.85
CA TRP A 12 -7.32 -1.41 -21.85
C TRP A 12 -8.21 -1.50 -23.08
N VAL A 13 -8.83 -2.63 -23.34
CA VAL A 13 -9.83 -2.75 -24.41
C VAL A 13 -11.16 -2.09 -23.99
N ARG A 14 -11.38 -1.86 -22.70
CA ARG A 14 -12.49 -1.05 -22.20
C ARG A 14 -12.10 0.42 -22.17
N THR A 15 -12.29 1.10 -23.25
CA THR A 15 -11.94 2.53 -23.43
C THR A 15 -12.49 3.43 -22.33
N ASP A 16 -13.69 3.14 -21.82
CA ASP A 16 -14.32 3.86 -20.73
C ASP A 16 -13.56 3.70 -19.38
N ALA A 17 -13.21 2.47 -19.01
CA ALA A 17 -12.46 2.18 -17.78
C ALA A 17 -11.03 2.74 -17.85
N TRP A 18 -10.37 2.60 -19.00
CA TRP A 18 -9.05 3.17 -19.25
C TRP A 18 -9.06 4.69 -19.15
N THR A 19 -10.05 5.35 -19.75
CA THR A 19 -10.20 6.80 -19.67
C THR A 19 -10.48 7.25 -18.24
N ALA A 20 -11.35 6.54 -17.51
CA ALA A 20 -11.61 6.84 -16.10
C ALA A 20 -10.35 6.71 -15.24
N ALA A 21 -9.53 5.67 -15.46
CA ALA A 21 -8.32 5.42 -14.68
C ALA A 21 -7.23 6.50 -14.85
N GLN A 22 -7.32 7.33 -15.92
CA GLN A 22 -6.42 8.47 -16.14
C GLN A 22 -6.82 9.72 -15.34
N ALA A 23 -7.99 9.72 -14.68
CA ALA A 23 -8.45 10.86 -13.92
C ALA A 23 -7.46 11.23 -12.80
N LYS A 24 -7.04 12.49 -12.78
CA LYS A 24 -6.15 13.04 -11.74
C LYS A 24 -7.00 13.53 -10.57
N LEU A 25 -7.05 12.73 -9.51
CA LEU A 25 -7.83 13.00 -8.32
C LEU A 25 -6.94 13.69 -7.28
N ARG A 26 -7.00 15.02 -7.21
CA ARG A 26 -6.16 15.83 -6.28
C ARG A 26 -6.28 15.38 -4.82
N ALA A 27 -7.44 14.89 -4.41
CA ALA A 27 -7.66 14.38 -3.06
C ALA A 27 -6.83 13.12 -2.74
N LEU A 28 -6.32 12.43 -3.75
CA LEU A 28 -5.47 11.25 -3.61
C LEU A 28 -3.97 11.57 -3.75
N CYS A 29 -3.62 12.85 -3.90
CA CYS A 29 -2.24 13.27 -4.09
C CYS A 29 -1.78 14.13 -2.91
N CYS A 30 -0.66 13.76 -2.30
CA CYS A 30 -0.03 14.58 -1.26
C CYS A 30 0.48 15.89 -1.90
N PRO A 31 0.10 17.05 -1.37
CA PRO A 31 0.50 18.36 -1.95
C PRO A 31 2.01 18.61 -1.86
N SER A 32 2.72 17.87 -1.04
CA SER A 32 4.18 17.98 -0.88
C SER A 32 4.96 17.16 -1.93
N GLU A 33 4.28 16.30 -2.74
CA GLU A 33 4.93 15.52 -3.80
C GLU A 33 4.84 16.23 -5.15
N ASN A 34 5.90 16.09 -5.94
CA ASN A 34 5.95 16.55 -7.31
C ASN A 34 5.37 15.49 -8.26
N GLU A 35 4.10 15.62 -8.62
CA GLU A 35 3.43 14.71 -9.56
C GLU A 35 4.08 14.65 -10.96
N ALA A 36 4.89 15.66 -11.34
CA ALA A 36 5.57 15.70 -12.63
C ALA A 36 6.85 14.86 -12.65
N ARG A 37 7.26 14.27 -11.50
CA ARG A 37 8.44 13.40 -11.46
C ARG A 37 8.23 12.19 -12.37
N PRO A 38 9.16 11.91 -13.30
CA PRO A 38 9.13 10.68 -14.10
C PRO A 38 9.15 9.46 -13.20
N ALA A 39 8.21 8.54 -13.41
CA ALA A 39 8.12 7.34 -12.61
C ALA A 39 7.34 6.25 -13.34
N ARG A 40 7.62 5.00 -13.04
CA ARG A 40 6.87 3.83 -13.51
C ARG A 40 5.64 3.62 -12.63
N THR A 41 4.48 3.48 -13.24
CA THR A 41 3.22 3.33 -12.51
C THR A 41 2.94 1.87 -12.18
N LEU A 42 2.87 1.55 -10.90
CA LEU A 42 2.34 0.27 -10.42
C LEU A 42 0.81 0.30 -10.44
N ILE A 43 0.22 -0.79 -10.89
CA ILE A 43 -1.23 -0.96 -11.03
C ILE A 43 -1.78 -2.05 -10.10
N THR A 44 -0.92 -2.81 -9.46
CA THR A 44 -1.31 -3.80 -8.46
C THR A 44 -0.16 -4.07 -7.52
N ILE A 45 -0.50 -4.43 -6.28
CA ILE A 45 0.43 -4.96 -5.29
C ILE A 45 -0.16 -6.28 -4.80
N HIS A 46 0.66 -7.31 -4.75
CA HIS A 46 0.33 -8.62 -4.22
C HIS A 46 1.27 -8.99 -3.09
N LEU A 47 0.68 -9.48 -2.00
CA LEU A 47 1.39 -10.04 -0.86
C LEU A 47 1.07 -11.53 -0.79
N PHE A 48 2.09 -12.39 -0.85
CA PHE A 48 1.92 -13.83 -0.79
C PHE A 48 3.12 -14.51 -0.12
N TYR A 49 2.90 -15.68 0.46
CA TYR A 49 3.97 -16.47 1.04
C TYR A 49 4.55 -17.44 0.00
N ASP A 50 5.86 -17.31 -0.24
CA ASP A 50 6.61 -18.27 -1.06
C ASP A 50 7.16 -19.38 -0.15
N SER A 51 6.60 -20.56 -0.27
CA SER A 51 7.02 -21.73 0.53
C SER A 51 8.40 -22.26 0.15
N ALA A 52 8.88 -21.99 -1.06
CA ALA A 52 10.19 -22.42 -1.52
C ALA A 52 11.30 -21.52 -0.95
N ALA A 53 11.05 -20.23 -0.89
CA ALA A 53 11.94 -19.24 -0.29
C ALA A 53 11.74 -19.12 1.25
N ALA A 54 10.64 -19.65 1.78
CA ALA A 54 10.19 -19.50 3.17
C ALA A 54 10.02 -18.04 3.60
N GLU A 55 9.56 -17.18 2.70
CA GLU A 55 9.42 -15.75 2.94
C GLU A 55 8.13 -15.17 2.36
N VAL A 56 7.75 -13.96 2.81
CA VAL A 56 6.68 -13.19 2.20
C VAL A 56 7.24 -12.33 1.08
N ILE A 57 6.58 -12.39 -0.06
CA ILE A 57 6.92 -11.60 -1.24
C ILE A 57 5.88 -10.48 -1.40
N GLU A 58 6.36 -9.26 -1.61
CA GLU A 58 5.57 -8.15 -2.13
C GLU A 58 5.91 -7.94 -3.61
N ALA A 59 4.96 -8.27 -4.46
CA ALA A 59 5.12 -8.14 -5.90
C ALA A 59 4.30 -6.96 -6.42
N GLY A 60 4.96 -6.01 -7.05
CA GLY A 60 4.32 -4.92 -7.79
C GLY A 60 4.12 -5.28 -9.25
N GLY A 61 2.88 -5.13 -9.74
CA GLY A 61 2.55 -5.32 -11.16
C GLY A 61 2.46 -3.99 -11.90
N ARG A 62 3.03 -3.92 -13.11
CA ARG A 62 2.92 -2.78 -14.02
C ARG A 62 2.71 -3.26 -15.45
N TYR A 63 2.28 -2.37 -16.31
CA TYR A 63 2.28 -2.64 -17.75
C TYR A 63 3.70 -2.65 -18.31
N ALA A 64 3.92 -3.48 -19.32
CA ALA A 64 5.22 -3.60 -19.95
C ALA A 64 5.60 -2.34 -20.78
N ASP A 65 4.61 -1.65 -21.29
CA ASP A 65 4.76 -0.43 -22.09
C ASP A 65 4.57 0.85 -21.25
N GLU A 66 4.85 2.00 -21.84
CA GLU A 66 4.75 3.31 -21.20
C GLU A 66 3.30 3.83 -21.10
N SER A 67 2.33 3.07 -21.61
CA SER A 67 0.92 3.49 -21.62
C SER A 67 0.35 3.71 -20.20
N ALA A 68 0.87 2.99 -19.21
CA ALA A 68 0.46 3.15 -17.81
C ALA A 68 0.90 4.47 -17.18
N GLU A 69 1.86 5.18 -17.75
CA GLU A 69 2.37 6.46 -17.23
C GLU A 69 1.32 7.58 -17.24
N VAL A 70 0.25 7.43 -18.03
CA VAL A 70 -0.87 8.35 -18.09
C VAL A 70 -1.91 8.14 -16.98
N LEU A 71 -1.84 7.02 -16.24
CA LEU A 71 -2.79 6.70 -15.19
C LEU A 71 -2.75 7.70 -14.04
N GLY A 72 -3.91 7.94 -13.44
CA GLY A 72 -4.02 8.78 -12.26
C GLY A 72 -3.29 8.16 -11.07
N ARG A 73 -2.47 8.95 -10.40
CA ARG A 73 -1.64 8.53 -9.25
C ARG A 73 -2.40 8.64 -7.95
N THR A 74 -1.98 7.84 -6.97
CA THR A 74 -2.34 8.00 -5.57
C THR A 74 -1.08 8.02 -4.70
N HIS A 75 -1.10 8.84 -3.66
CA HIS A 75 -0.09 8.88 -2.60
C HIS A 75 -0.63 8.37 -1.27
N TYR A 76 -1.75 7.65 -1.31
CA TYR A 76 -2.36 7.04 -0.14
C TYR A 76 -2.73 5.59 -0.45
N LEU A 77 -2.26 4.67 0.37
CA LEU A 77 -2.54 3.24 0.26
C LEU A 77 -3.22 2.73 1.53
N GLY A 78 -4.03 1.70 1.38
CA GLY A 78 -4.58 0.95 2.50
C GLY A 78 -3.49 0.17 3.23
N VAL A 79 -3.63 0.03 4.54
CA VAL A 79 -2.67 -0.72 5.36
C VAL A 79 -3.04 -2.20 5.34
N ALA A 80 -2.13 -3.02 4.81
CA ALA A 80 -2.31 -4.47 4.70
C ALA A 80 -2.05 -5.21 6.02
N GLY A 81 -1.54 -4.52 7.03
CA GLY A 81 -0.99 -5.14 8.22
C GLY A 81 0.50 -5.42 8.08
N GLY A 82 1.05 -6.23 8.97
CA GLY A 82 2.46 -6.55 8.95
C GLY A 82 2.94 -7.08 7.61
N MET A 83 2.29 -8.12 7.12
CA MET A 83 2.62 -8.76 5.83
C MET A 83 1.38 -9.07 4.98
N GLY A 84 0.23 -8.49 5.29
CA GLY A 84 -1.02 -8.79 4.61
C GLY A 84 -1.60 -10.15 4.99
N LYS A 85 -2.51 -10.67 4.14
CA LYS A 85 -3.05 -12.01 4.25
C LYS A 85 -2.45 -12.89 3.15
N THR A 86 -1.45 -13.68 3.52
CA THR A 86 -0.54 -14.38 2.61
C THR A 86 -0.88 -15.85 2.44
N GLY A 87 -1.77 -16.40 3.28
CA GLY A 87 -2.05 -17.83 3.37
C GLY A 87 -1.13 -18.58 4.34
N ASN A 88 -0.16 -17.92 4.96
CA ASN A 88 0.67 -18.49 6.02
C ASN A 88 0.15 -18.05 7.39
N ALA A 89 -0.22 -19.00 8.26
CA ALA A 89 -0.88 -18.73 9.54
C ALA A 89 -0.05 -17.83 10.48
N TYR A 90 1.27 -17.90 10.42
CA TYR A 90 2.14 -17.05 11.23
C TYR A 90 2.03 -15.58 10.79
N TRP A 91 2.19 -15.31 9.50
CA TRP A 91 2.13 -13.95 8.95
C TRP A 91 0.73 -13.37 8.96
N ASP A 92 -0.28 -14.21 8.71
CA ASP A 92 -1.69 -13.80 8.69
C ASP A 92 -2.21 -13.33 10.06
N THR A 93 -1.48 -13.60 11.16
CA THR A 93 -1.77 -13.08 12.50
C THR A 93 -1.83 -11.55 12.51
N TRP A 94 -0.94 -10.89 11.78
CA TRP A 94 -0.88 -9.42 11.70
C TRP A 94 -1.57 -8.84 10.46
N ALA A 95 -2.58 -9.54 9.93
CA ALA A 95 -3.34 -9.03 8.80
C ALA A 95 -4.06 -7.72 9.16
N GLY A 96 -3.91 -6.73 8.29
CA GLY A 96 -4.56 -5.42 8.43
C GLY A 96 -5.94 -5.37 7.77
N VAL A 97 -6.49 -4.17 7.69
CA VAL A 97 -7.84 -3.96 7.16
C VAL A 97 -7.90 -4.20 5.65
N PHE A 98 -6.87 -3.80 4.92
CA PHE A 98 -6.80 -3.97 3.47
C PHE A 98 -5.83 -5.09 3.11
N THR A 99 -6.35 -6.22 2.70
CA THR A 99 -5.57 -7.36 2.22
C THR A 99 -6.08 -7.78 0.84
N ASN A 100 -5.44 -8.76 0.21
CA ASN A 100 -5.91 -9.27 -1.07
C ASN A 100 -7.40 -9.61 -1.01
N ARG A 101 -8.25 -8.84 -1.75
CA ARG A 101 -9.71 -9.03 -1.82
C ARG A 101 -10.42 -9.00 -0.45
N SER A 102 -9.93 -8.21 0.50
CA SER A 102 -10.55 -8.12 1.83
C SER A 102 -11.98 -7.58 1.76
N GLN A 103 -12.82 -8.07 2.65
CA GLN A 103 -14.20 -7.63 2.86
C GLN A 103 -14.43 -7.30 4.34
N ASN A 104 -13.42 -6.70 4.97
CA ASN A 104 -13.44 -6.36 6.39
C ASN A 104 -14.34 -5.15 6.65
N GLY A 105 -15.00 -5.16 7.78
CA GLY A 105 -15.77 -4.04 8.31
C GLY A 105 -15.33 -3.68 9.73
N PHE A 106 -15.93 -2.67 10.34
CA PHE A 106 -15.58 -2.23 11.71
C PHE A 106 -15.64 -3.35 12.76
N LYS A 107 -16.53 -4.34 12.59
CA LYS A 107 -16.67 -5.50 13.50
C LYS A 107 -15.45 -6.41 13.51
N ASP A 108 -14.64 -6.35 12.45
CA ASP A 108 -13.46 -7.20 12.28
C ASP A 108 -12.21 -6.57 12.90
N VAL A 109 -12.27 -5.27 13.23
CA VAL A 109 -11.19 -4.50 13.88
C VAL A 109 -11.30 -4.66 15.39
N ARG A 110 -10.69 -5.73 15.92
CA ARG A 110 -10.83 -6.11 17.34
C ARG A 110 -9.87 -5.39 18.27
N ASP A 111 -8.76 -4.90 17.76
CA ASP A 111 -7.73 -4.21 18.55
C ASP A 111 -8.09 -2.73 18.80
N GLY A 112 -9.24 -2.32 18.25
CA GLY A 112 -9.84 -1.00 18.43
C GLY A 112 -9.56 -0.04 17.28
N SER A 113 -10.60 0.70 16.90
CA SER A 113 -10.54 1.63 15.75
C SER A 113 -9.54 2.78 15.92
N SER A 114 -9.24 3.17 17.13
CA SER A 114 -8.24 4.21 17.47
C SER A 114 -6.82 3.68 17.62
N ASN A 115 -6.60 2.37 17.46
CA ASN A 115 -5.31 1.71 17.58
C ASN A 115 -4.86 1.02 16.29
N THR A 116 -5.73 0.95 15.27
CA THR A 116 -5.46 0.22 14.04
C THR A 116 -5.28 1.19 12.87
N LEU A 117 -4.16 1.09 12.19
CA LEU A 117 -3.86 1.85 10.98
C LEU A 117 -4.79 1.44 9.83
N LEU A 118 -5.34 2.42 9.11
CA LEU A 118 -6.26 2.21 8.00
C LEU A 118 -5.64 2.59 6.65
N PHE A 119 -5.18 3.83 6.52
CA PHE A 119 -4.50 4.35 5.35
C PHE A 119 -3.20 5.02 5.75
N GLY A 120 -2.23 5.05 4.85
CA GLY A 120 -1.00 5.80 5.05
C GLY A 120 -0.55 6.50 3.78
N GLU A 121 0.27 7.53 3.94
CA GLU A 121 0.99 8.14 2.84
C GLU A 121 2.01 7.17 2.27
N ASN A 122 2.03 7.07 0.94
CA ASN A 122 3.06 6.35 0.21
C ASN A 122 3.23 6.99 -1.18
N VAL A 123 4.26 7.78 -1.32
CA VAL A 123 4.53 8.53 -2.55
C VAL A 123 5.32 7.70 -3.58
N GLY A 124 5.48 6.41 -3.32
CA GLY A 124 6.30 5.53 -4.14
C GLY A 124 7.76 5.57 -3.75
N GLY A 125 8.62 4.93 -4.52
CA GLY A 125 10.02 4.79 -4.15
C GLY A 125 10.90 4.19 -5.24
N ASP A 126 12.16 3.97 -4.88
CA ASP A 126 13.15 3.33 -5.73
C ASP A 126 12.77 1.89 -6.10
N SER A 127 13.19 1.42 -7.26
CA SER A 127 12.92 0.06 -7.75
C SER A 127 13.60 -1.04 -6.92
N GLY A 128 14.64 -0.70 -6.18
CA GLY A 128 15.50 -1.65 -5.45
C GLY A 128 16.56 -2.34 -6.31
N HIS A 129 16.59 -2.05 -7.61
CA HIS A 129 17.53 -2.69 -8.55
C HIS A 129 18.74 -1.83 -8.90
N GLY A 130 18.86 -0.63 -8.34
CA GLY A 130 19.96 0.30 -8.64
C GLY A 130 19.96 0.86 -10.07
N ASP A 131 18.84 0.74 -10.76
CA ASP A 131 18.64 1.18 -12.16
C ASP A 131 18.16 2.64 -12.27
N GLY A 132 18.02 3.32 -11.13
CA GLY A 132 17.52 4.68 -11.02
C GLY A 132 16.02 4.83 -11.34
N GLN A 133 15.28 3.72 -11.50
CA GLN A 133 13.86 3.78 -11.69
C GLN A 133 13.13 4.10 -10.39
N HIS A 134 12.07 4.90 -10.51
CA HIS A 134 11.18 5.24 -9.43
C HIS A 134 9.77 4.72 -9.74
N PHE A 135 9.14 4.08 -8.76
CA PHE A 135 7.77 3.59 -8.89
C PHE A 135 6.80 4.48 -8.13
N VAL A 136 5.61 4.62 -8.69
CA VAL A 136 4.45 5.29 -8.10
C VAL A 136 3.22 4.41 -8.24
N PHE A 137 2.15 4.74 -7.54
CA PHE A 137 0.95 3.90 -7.50
C PHE A 137 -0.19 4.54 -8.29
N SER A 138 -0.95 3.71 -9.02
CA SER A 138 -2.21 4.12 -9.62
C SER A 138 -3.36 3.90 -8.64
N TRP A 139 -4.23 4.91 -8.47
CA TRP A 139 -5.45 4.76 -7.67
C TRP A 139 -6.41 3.70 -8.26
N ALA A 140 -6.30 3.43 -9.55
CA ALA A 140 -7.17 2.48 -10.25
C ALA A 140 -6.84 1.00 -9.97
N GLY A 141 -5.76 0.71 -9.25
CA GLY A 141 -5.37 -0.68 -9.02
C GLY A 141 -4.60 -0.95 -7.73
N CYS A 142 -3.66 -0.07 -7.36
CA CYS A 142 -2.89 -0.24 -6.13
C CYS A 142 -3.73 0.16 -4.91
N GLY A 143 -4.07 -0.80 -4.07
CA GLY A 143 -4.96 -0.57 -2.92
C GLY A 143 -4.32 -0.71 -1.55
N MET A 144 -3.13 -1.31 -1.43
CA MET A 144 -2.55 -1.65 -0.13
C MET A 144 -1.02 -1.71 -0.17
N ALA A 145 -0.39 -1.55 1.02
CA ALA A 145 1.00 -1.86 1.27
C ALA A 145 1.19 -2.46 2.68
N ALA A 146 2.27 -3.25 2.86
CA ALA A 146 2.60 -3.88 4.13
C ALA A 146 3.45 -2.96 5.01
N THR A 147 3.35 -3.11 6.34
CA THR A 147 4.18 -2.39 7.31
C THR A 147 5.43 -3.15 7.70
N GLY A 148 5.50 -4.44 7.41
CA GLY A 148 6.59 -5.32 7.82
C GLY A 148 7.95 -4.96 7.22
N TRP A 149 7.99 -4.25 6.08
CA TRP A 149 9.24 -3.69 5.54
C TRP A 149 9.57 -2.29 6.06
N GLY A 150 8.70 -1.74 6.92
CA GLY A 150 8.95 -0.45 7.57
C GLY A 150 8.78 0.76 6.66
N ILE A 151 9.42 1.86 7.06
CA ILE A 151 9.45 3.13 6.35
C ILE A 151 10.84 3.27 5.70
N GLY A 152 10.90 3.78 4.46
CA GLY A 152 12.16 3.91 3.73
C GLY A 152 11.98 4.42 2.30
N GLU A 153 12.97 4.19 1.43
CA GLU A 153 13.01 4.76 0.08
C GLU A 153 12.54 3.80 -1.02
N GLY A 154 12.37 2.51 -0.73
CA GLY A 154 11.90 1.51 -1.68
C GLY A 154 10.39 1.60 -1.90
N TRP A 155 9.92 1.31 -3.11
CA TRP A 155 8.48 1.34 -3.43
C TRP A 155 7.63 0.40 -2.57
N TRP A 156 8.22 -0.64 -1.99
CA TRP A 156 7.56 -1.60 -1.09
C TRP A 156 7.54 -1.11 0.38
N GLN A 157 8.16 0.03 0.67
CA GLN A 157 8.20 0.65 1.99
C GLN A 157 7.26 1.85 2.04
N TRP A 158 6.82 2.18 3.23
CA TRP A 158 6.07 3.42 3.44
C TRP A 158 6.98 4.63 3.33
N THR A 159 6.53 5.67 2.62
CA THR A 159 7.35 6.85 2.39
C THR A 159 6.49 8.10 2.20
N ALA A 160 7.00 9.25 2.64
CA ALA A 160 6.39 10.56 2.45
C ALA A 160 7.45 11.61 2.12
N ARG A 161 7.01 12.85 1.85
CA ARG A 161 7.91 14.00 1.69
C ARG A 161 7.96 14.87 2.94
N HIS A 162 7.40 14.40 4.03
CA HIS A 162 7.45 15.08 5.33
C HIS A 162 8.74 14.67 6.05
N PRO A 163 9.60 15.62 6.47
CA PRO A 163 10.87 15.26 7.10
C PRO A 163 10.69 14.42 8.36
N GLY A 164 11.20 13.20 8.33
CA GLY A 164 11.26 12.28 9.48
C GLY A 164 9.95 11.60 9.88
N ILE A 165 8.85 11.84 9.14
CA ILE A 165 7.54 11.26 9.47
C ILE A 165 6.76 10.82 8.23
N VAL A 166 5.85 9.86 8.43
CA VAL A 166 4.79 9.47 7.49
C VAL A 166 3.43 9.62 8.18
N GLN A 167 2.46 10.21 7.51
CA GLN A 167 1.11 10.37 8.05
C GLN A 167 0.28 9.10 7.84
N PHE A 168 -0.40 8.67 8.90
CA PHE A 168 -1.34 7.55 8.85
C PHE A 168 -2.70 7.97 9.41
N CYS A 169 -3.76 7.50 8.74
CA CYS A 169 -5.13 7.57 9.22
C CYS A 169 -5.45 6.25 9.96
N LEU A 170 -6.06 6.33 11.12
CA LEU A 170 -6.56 5.19 11.87
C LEU A 170 -8.00 4.86 11.46
N VAL A 171 -8.52 3.71 11.89
CA VAL A 171 -9.88 3.26 11.54
C VAL A 171 -10.97 4.19 12.09
N ASP A 172 -10.71 4.94 13.17
CA ASP A 172 -11.62 5.96 13.70
C ASP A 172 -11.59 7.30 12.95
N GLY A 173 -10.75 7.42 11.92
CA GLY A 173 -10.57 8.63 11.12
C GLY A 173 -9.57 9.64 11.68
N SER A 174 -8.99 9.39 12.85
CA SER A 174 -7.91 10.23 13.37
C SER A 174 -6.64 10.06 12.55
N VAL A 175 -5.80 11.09 12.52
CA VAL A 175 -4.51 11.07 11.79
C VAL A 175 -3.37 11.16 12.79
N ARG A 176 -2.34 10.33 12.57
CA ARG A 176 -1.11 10.29 13.36
C ARG A 176 0.11 10.42 12.47
N ALA A 177 1.07 11.20 12.94
CA ALA A 177 2.41 11.22 12.38
C ALA A 177 3.22 10.07 12.99
N VAL A 178 3.74 9.19 12.15
CA VAL A 178 4.58 8.07 12.57
C VAL A 178 6.01 8.39 12.18
N ALA A 179 6.93 8.31 13.14
CA ALA A 179 8.34 8.59 12.89
C ALA A 179 8.98 7.53 11.97
N GLU A 180 9.86 7.95 11.07
CA GLU A 180 10.62 7.02 10.22
C GLU A 180 11.48 6.03 11.02
N THR A 181 11.82 6.39 12.25
CA THR A 181 12.61 5.57 13.20
C THR A 181 11.75 4.68 14.09
N ILE A 182 10.44 4.58 13.83
CA ILE A 182 9.55 3.72 14.62
C ILE A 182 10.11 2.29 14.71
N ASP A 183 9.99 1.68 15.89
CA ASP A 183 10.30 0.27 16.04
C ASP A 183 9.39 -0.57 15.13
N ARG A 184 9.99 -1.49 14.39
CA ARG A 184 9.29 -2.29 13.39
C ARG A 184 8.19 -3.16 13.98
N GLY A 185 8.40 -3.69 15.19
CA GLY A 185 7.40 -4.50 15.89
C GLY A 185 6.20 -3.66 16.34
N VAL A 186 6.45 -2.43 16.82
CA VAL A 186 5.41 -1.45 17.15
C VAL A 186 4.58 -1.08 15.91
N PHE A 187 5.25 -0.80 14.81
CA PHE A 187 4.59 -0.44 13.56
C PHE A 187 3.74 -1.60 13.01
N GLN A 188 4.27 -2.83 13.09
CA GLN A 188 3.56 -4.03 12.69
C GLN A 188 2.33 -4.29 13.58
N ALA A 189 2.46 -4.19 14.90
CA ALA A 189 1.35 -4.36 15.83
C ALA A 189 0.25 -3.30 15.63
N ALA A 190 0.61 -2.03 15.41
CA ALA A 190 -0.36 -0.97 15.11
C ALA A 190 -1.10 -1.19 13.77
N SER A 191 -0.57 -2.01 12.88
CA SER A 191 -1.15 -2.28 11.57
C SER A 191 -2.06 -3.52 11.52
N GLY A 192 -1.93 -4.45 12.48
CA GLY A 192 -2.82 -5.59 12.65
C GLY A 192 -4.21 -5.14 13.11
N MET A 193 -5.26 -5.81 12.64
CA MET A 193 -6.64 -5.45 13.03
C MET A 193 -7.23 -6.33 14.13
N SER A 194 -6.59 -7.48 14.44
CA SER A 194 -7.14 -8.47 15.37
C SER A 194 -6.07 -9.42 15.92
N ASP A 195 -4.85 -8.94 16.11
CA ASP A 195 -3.73 -9.71 16.67
C ASP A 195 -3.67 -9.66 18.21
N GLY A 196 -4.53 -8.85 18.83
CA GLY A 196 -4.61 -8.67 20.27
C GLY A 196 -3.53 -7.75 20.84
N GLN A 197 -2.79 -7.04 19.98
CA GLN A 197 -1.75 -6.10 20.41
C GLN A 197 -2.23 -4.66 20.26
N ILE A 198 -1.92 -3.84 21.25
CA ILE A 198 -2.14 -2.39 21.21
C ILE A 198 -0.78 -1.73 21.37
N ALA A 199 -0.31 -1.10 20.31
CA ALA A 199 0.99 -0.45 20.29
C ALA A 199 0.82 1.08 20.23
N PRO A 200 1.43 1.84 21.14
CA PRO A 200 1.44 3.29 21.04
C PRO A 200 2.27 3.72 19.85
N LEU A 201 1.75 4.70 19.10
CA LEU A 201 2.41 5.30 17.93
C LEU A 201 3.18 6.58 18.28
N ASP A 202 3.41 6.82 19.55
CA ASP A 202 4.09 8.03 20.08
C ASP A 202 5.62 7.91 19.96
#